data_1e7f8d9729d35fbae5e4253c2051799c
#
_entry.id   1e7f8d9729d35fbae5e4253c2051799c
#
_cell.length_a   1.000
_cell.length_b   1.000
_cell.length_c   1.000
_cell.angle_alpha   90.00
_cell.angle_beta   90.00
_cell.angle_gamma   90.00
#
_symmetry.space_group_name_H-M   'P 1'
#
loop_
_entity.id
_entity.type
_entity.pdbx_description
1 polymer ?
#
loop_
_entity_poly.entity_id
_entity_poly.type
_entity_poly.pdbx_seq_one_letter_code
_entity_poly.pdbx_strand_id
1 'polypeptide(L)'
;ELMAMPPEECGAGEDTLNAARGLTVRLEDVSFAYKAGETVLDKVNFTAAPGEIVAVIGPSGGGKTTMVRMILSLIRPQKGRAELGDGYGQAQEMNAALRGFFSYVPQGNTLVSGTIADNLRMVKPQVSDEEIEAALKTACAWEFVNRMENGANSSVGEHGHGLSEGQAQRIAIARAVLRDAPIMLLDEATSALDVATERQVLRSIMLAHPNKTCIVTTHRPSVLGMCSRVYRVHEGTVEEIDARTAEKLTMDY
;
A
#
# COMPACT_ATOMS: atom_id res chain seq x y z
N GLU A 1 -2.52 -1.91 -32.39
CA GLU A 1 -3.66 -1.56 -31.51
C GLU A 1 -3.22 -0.79 -30.25
N LEU A 2 -2.16 -1.19 -29.53
CA LEU A 2 -1.65 -0.48 -28.34
C LEU A 2 -1.25 0.99 -28.63
N MET A 3 -0.72 1.28 -29.82
CA MET A 3 -0.35 2.66 -30.20
C MET A 3 -1.54 3.55 -30.60
N ALA A 4 -2.74 2.98 -30.74
CA ALA A 4 -3.96 3.71 -31.06
C ALA A 4 -4.80 4.06 -29.80
N MET A 5 -4.39 3.61 -28.63
CA MET A 5 -5.06 3.99 -27.38
C MET A 5 -4.70 5.44 -27.05
N PRO A 6 -5.68 6.28 -26.70
CA PRO A 6 -5.37 7.62 -26.24
C PRO A 6 -4.48 7.55 -24.98
N PRO A 7 -3.52 8.48 -24.82
CA PRO A 7 -2.74 8.57 -23.60
C PRO A 7 -3.67 8.78 -22.40
N GLU A 8 -3.27 8.27 -21.26
CA GLU A 8 -4.02 8.47 -20.03
C GLU A 8 -4.12 9.98 -19.74
N GLU A 9 -5.33 10.48 -19.53
CA GLU A 9 -5.51 11.88 -19.16
C GLU A 9 -4.91 12.14 -17.79
N CYS A 10 -3.82 12.90 -17.76
CA CYS A 10 -3.29 13.47 -16.54
C CYS A 10 -4.17 14.67 -16.16
N GLY A 11 -4.90 14.56 -15.04
CA GLY A 11 -5.61 15.69 -14.44
C GLY A 11 -4.65 16.76 -13.90
N ALA A 12 -5.14 17.67 -13.06
CA ALA A 12 -4.29 18.60 -12.32
C ALA A 12 -3.27 17.83 -11.46
N GLY A 13 -2.02 18.28 -11.52
CA GLY A 13 -0.87 17.57 -10.95
C GLY A 13 -0.76 17.66 -9.42
N GLU A 14 0.33 17.11 -8.90
CA GLU A 14 0.65 17.04 -7.47
C GLU A 14 0.74 18.42 -6.79
N ASP A 15 1.01 19.49 -7.54
CA ASP A 15 1.20 20.86 -7.02
C ASP A 15 -0.05 21.47 -6.36
N THR A 16 -1.20 20.83 -6.47
CA THR A 16 -2.49 21.34 -5.94
C THR A 16 -2.79 20.88 -4.51
N LEU A 17 -2.08 19.87 -3.99
CA LEU A 17 -2.28 19.32 -2.64
C LEU A 17 -1.02 19.51 -1.79
N ASN A 18 -1.21 19.98 -0.56
CA ASN A 18 -0.13 20.11 0.41
C ASN A 18 -0.02 18.85 1.29
N ALA A 19 0.93 17.98 0.98
CA ALA A 19 1.14 16.73 1.69
C ALA A 19 1.87 16.86 3.06
N ALA A 20 2.25 18.08 3.50
CA ALA A 20 3.03 18.28 4.72
C ALA A 20 2.36 17.74 6.01
N ARG A 21 1.04 17.65 6.03
CA ARG A 21 0.25 17.03 7.12
C ARG A 21 -0.24 15.63 6.81
N GLY A 22 0.25 15.03 5.74
CA GLY A 22 -0.28 13.79 5.18
C GLY A 22 -1.48 14.03 4.28
N LEU A 23 -1.97 12.97 3.65
CA LEU A 23 -3.12 13.01 2.74
C LEU A 23 -4.18 12.01 3.17
N THR A 24 -5.44 12.42 3.06
CA THR A 24 -6.62 11.56 3.28
C THR A 24 -7.04 10.94 1.97
N VAL A 25 -7.24 9.63 1.96
CA VAL A 25 -7.89 8.89 0.86
C VAL A 25 -9.37 8.78 1.17
N ARG A 26 -10.24 9.15 0.22
CA ARG A 26 -11.69 9.07 0.37
C ARG A 26 -12.35 8.50 -0.87
N LEU A 27 -13.23 7.53 -0.66
CA LEU A 27 -14.18 7.04 -1.65
C LEU A 27 -15.59 7.36 -1.14
N GLU A 28 -16.44 7.99 -1.98
CA GLU A 28 -17.80 8.38 -1.64
C GLU A 28 -18.77 7.81 -2.67
N ASP A 29 -19.67 6.93 -2.23
CA ASP A 29 -20.71 6.26 -3.02
C ASP A 29 -20.19 5.65 -4.34
N VAL A 30 -18.97 5.12 -4.30
CA VAL A 30 -18.28 4.60 -5.47
C VAL A 30 -18.91 3.30 -5.95
N SER A 31 -19.30 3.27 -7.24
CA SER A 31 -19.72 2.03 -7.91
C SER A 31 -18.86 1.78 -9.16
N PHE A 32 -18.54 0.51 -9.39
CA PHE A 32 -17.70 0.09 -10.50
C PHE A 32 -18.04 -1.33 -10.99
N ALA A 33 -17.97 -1.52 -12.30
CA ALA A 33 -18.08 -2.81 -12.98
C ALA A 33 -17.06 -2.89 -14.11
N TYR A 34 -16.39 -4.05 -14.26
CA TYR A 34 -15.53 -4.29 -15.44
C TYR A 34 -16.31 -4.55 -16.71
N LYS A 35 -17.51 -5.14 -16.56
CA LYS A 35 -18.45 -5.40 -17.68
C LYS A 35 -19.84 -4.92 -17.28
N ALA A 36 -20.60 -4.49 -18.27
CA ALA A 36 -21.99 -4.09 -18.04
C ALA A 36 -22.79 -5.21 -17.37
N GLY A 37 -23.45 -4.91 -16.26
CA GLY A 37 -24.25 -5.86 -15.49
C GLY A 37 -23.49 -6.68 -14.43
N GLU A 38 -22.15 -6.64 -14.38
CA GLU A 38 -21.33 -7.34 -13.38
C GLU A 38 -20.74 -6.33 -12.39
N THR A 39 -21.54 -5.79 -11.48
CA THR A 39 -21.08 -4.83 -10.46
C THR A 39 -20.10 -5.50 -9.52
N VAL A 40 -18.91 -4.89 -9.37
CA VAL A 40 -17.84 -5.36 -8.49
C VAL A 40 -17.74 -4.53 -7.22
N LEU A 41 -18.06 -3.23 -7.31
CA LEU A 41 -18.19 -2.33 -6.16
C LEU A 41 -19.52 -1.59 -6.29
N ASP A 42 -20.29 -1.53 -5.21
CA ASP A 42 -21.58 -0.84 -5.17
C ASP A 42 -21.70 0.10 -3.98
N LYS A 43 -21.81 1.41 -4.27
CA LYS A 43 -21.93 2.50 -3.29
C LYS A 43 -20.92 2.42 -2.14
N VAL A 44 -19.68 2.15 -2.49
CA VAL A 44 -18.57 1.99 -1.54
C VAL A 44 -18.22 3.33 -0.91
N ASN A 45 -18.15 3.33 0.42
CA ASN A 45 -17.64 4.43 1.23
C ASN A 45 -16.41 3.95 1.99
N PHE A 46 -15.32 4.72 1.91
CA PHE A 46 -14.06 4.40 2.55
C PHE A 46 -13.29 5.68 2.89
N THR A 47 -12.64 5.71 4.03
CA THR A 47 -11.76 6.82 4.44
C THR A 47 -10.53 6.28 5.14
N ALA A 48 -9.36 6.80 4.76
CA ALA A 48 -8.10 6.58 5.45
C ALA A 48 -7.41 7.94 5.64
N ALA A 49 -7.15 8.33 6.89
CA ALA A 49 -6.61 9.63 7.25
C ALA A 49 -5.14 9.58 7.64
N PRO A 50 -4.42 10.71 7.64
CA PRO A 50 -3.04 10.81 8.11
C PRO A 50 -2.85 10.25 9.52
N GLY A 51 -1.78 9.47 9.73
CA GLY A 51 -1.47 8.84 11.00
C GLY A 51 -2.27 7.56 11.29
N GLU A 52 -3.19 7.17 10.42
CA GLU A 52 -3.96 5.94 10.56
C GLU A 52 -3.31 4.74 9.87
N ILE A 53 -3.46 3.57 10.49
CA ILE A 53 -3.38 2.28 9.81
C ILE A 53 -4.81 1.83 9.57
N VAL A 54 -5.18 1.65 8.32
CA VAL A 54 -6.52 1.22 7.91
C VAL A 54 -6.44 -0.15 7.26
N ALA A 55 -7.12 -1.15 7.83
CA ALA A 55 -7.16 -2.48 7.27
C ALA A 55 -8.34 -2.65 6.31
N VAL A 56 -8.11 -3.36 5.22
CA VAL A 56 -9.14 -3.83 4.29
C VAL A 56 -9.11 -5.35 4.29
N ILE A 57 -10.19 -5.97 4.75
CA ILE A 57 -10.34 -7.42 4.86
C ILE A 57 -11.49 -7.92 3.97
N GLY A 58 -11.54 -9.22 3.72
CA GLY A 58 -12.63 -9.86 2.98
C GLY A 58 -12.14 -11.04 2.15
N PRO A 59 -13.06 -11.87 1.62
CA PRO A 59 -12.70 -13.05 0.85
C PRO A 59 -12.00 -12.72 -0.46
N SER A 60 -11.31 -13.69 -1.03
CA SER A 60 -10.77 -13.61 -2.38
C SER A 60 -11.91 -13.39 -3.38
N GLY A 61 -11.71 -12.47 -4.34
CA GLY A 61 -12.76 -12.10 -5.30
C GLY A 61 -13.82 -11.11 -4.79
N GLY A 62 -13.81 -10.74 -3.50
CA GLY A 62 -14.81 -9.82 -2.90
C GLY A 62 -14.73 -8.37 -3.38
N GLY A 63 -13.70 -7.97 -4.16
CA GLY A 63 -13.55 -6.60 -4.66
C GLY A 63 -12.34 -5.83 -4.10
N LYS A 64 -11.56 -6.41 -3.16
CA LYS A 64 -10.38 -5.75 -2.56
C LYS A 64 -9.39 -5.22 -3.60
N THR A 65 -8.98 -6.06 -4.55
CA THR A 65 -8.05 -5.67 -5.63
C THR A 65 -8.63 -4.55 -6.50
N THR A 66 -9.94 -4.55 -6.74
CA THR A 66 -10.62 -3.48 -7.49
C THR A 66 -10.59 -2.17 -6.70
N MET A 67 -10.83 -2.24 -5.38
CA MET A 67 -10.72 -1.08 -4.50
C MET A 67 -9.28 -0.54 -4.45
N VAL A 68 -8.27 -1.41 -4.33
CA VAL A 68 -6.84 -1.03 -4.41
C VAL A 68 -6.52 -0.33 -5.73
N ARG A 69 -6.97 -0.89 -6.87
CA ARG A 69 -6.79 -0.26 -8.18
C ARG A 69 -7.48 1.10 -8.29
N MET A 70 -8.63 1.26 -7.68
CA MET A 70 -9.35 2.54 -7.61
C MET A 70 -8.55 3.57 -6.81
N ILE A 71 -8.08 3.20 -5.62
CA ILE A 71 -7.23 4.04 -4.76
C ILE A 71 -5.94 4.45 -5.48
N LEU A 72 -5.33 3.56 -6.26
CA LEU A 72 -4.14 3.86 -7.07
C LEU A 72 -4.46 4.60 -8.38
N SER A 73 -5.71 5.00 -8.61
CA SER A 73 -6.14 5.65 -9.86
C SER A 73 -5.84 4.84 -11.12
N LEU A 74 -5.77 3.51 -11.01
CA LEU A 74 -5.60 2.61 -12.16
C LEU A 74 -6.93 2.35 -12.88
N ILE A 75 -8.04 2.57 -12.20
CA ILE A 75 -9.41 2.56 -12.72
C ILE A 75 -10.17 3.75 -12.13
N ARG A 76 -11.17 4.25 -12.85
CA ARG A 76 -12.02 5.36 -12.39
C ARG A 76 -13.40 4.85 -11.95
N PRO A 77 -14.02 5.47 -10.93
CA PRO A 77 -15.39 5.12 -10.55
C PRO A 77 -16.34 5.44 -11.70
N GLN A 78 -17.38 4.61 -11.87
CA GLN A 78 -18.48 4.87 -12.81
C GLN A 78 -19.57 5.73 -12.16
N LYS A 79 -19.67 5.67 -10.82
CA LYS A 79 -20.51 6.53 -10.00
C LYS A 79 -19.78 6.86 -8.71
N GLY A 80 -20.17 7.96 -8.07
CA GLY A 80 -19.50 8.44 -6.86
C GLY A 80 -18.21 9.16 -7.15
N ARG A 81 -17.35 9.33 -6.13
CA ARG A 81 -16.09 10.08 -6.21
C ARG A 81 -14.98 9.35 -5.46
N ALA A 82 -13.77 9.44 -6.01
CA ALA A 82 -12.54 9.02 -5.37
C ALA A 82 -11.61 10.23 -5.29
N GLU A 83 -11.20 10.64 -4.08
CA GLU A 83 -10.52 11.90 -3.83
C GLU A 83 -9.33 11.73 -2.88
N LEU A 84 -8.32 12.59 -3.06
CA LEU A 84 -7.29 12.88 -2.06
C LEU A 84 -7.55 14.25 -1.43
N GLY A 85 -7.52 14.32 -0.11
CA GLY A 85 -7.65 15.55 0.66
C GLY A 85 -6.37 15.85 1.45
N ASP A 86 -6.01 17.12 1.60
CA ASP A 86 -4.75 17.58 2.23
C ASP A 86 -4.96 18.12 3.64
N GLY A 87 -5.93 17.94 4.34
CA GLY A 87 -6.12 18.46 5.72
C GLY A 87 -6.08 19.99 5.88
N TYR A 88 -5.92 20.73 4.76
CA TYR A 88 -6.04 22.19 4.69
C TYR A 88 -7.34 22.65 4.01
N GLY A 89 -8.19 21.69 3.65
CA GLY A 89 -9.48 21.92 3.02
C GLY A 89 -9.46 21.80 1.50
N GLN A 90 -8.34 21.45 0.90
CA GLN A 90 -8.26 21.11 -0.53
C GLN A 90 -8.51 19.62 -0.72
N ALA A 91 -9.29 19.29 -1.72
CA ALA A 91 -9.48 17.91 -2.17
C ALA A 91 -9.40 17.87 -3.70
N GLN A 92 -8.87 16.79 -4.23
CA GLN A 92 -8.70 16.58 -5.66
C GLN A 92 -9.18 15.19 -6.03
N GLU A 93 -9.95 15.11 -7.13
CA GLU A 93 -10.36 13.82 -7.68
C GLU A 93 -9.16 13.02 -8.12
N MET A 94 -9.15 11.74 -7.77
CA MET A 94 -8.06 10.82 -8.07
C MET A 94 -7.84 10.67 -9.58
N ASN A 95 -6.59 10.85 -10.00
CA ASN A 95 -6.16 10.72 -11.38
C ASN A 95 -4.71 10.23 -11.45
N ALA A 96 -4.20 9.98 -12.67
CA ALA A 96 -2.87 9.42 -12.88
C ALA A 96 -1.74 10.31 -12.33
N ALA A 97 -1.88 11.64 -12.36
CA ALA A 97 -0.87 12.57 -11.87
C ALA A 97 -0.67 12.49 -10.36
N LEU A 98 -1.67 12.02 -9.61
CA LEU A 98 -1.60 11.89 -8.15
C LEU A 98 -0.93 10.59 -7.68
N ARG A 99 -0.54 9.69 -8.60
CA ARG A 99 0.12 8.42 -8.25
C ARG A 99 1.47 8.61 -7.55
N GLY A 100 2.10 9.76 -7.72
CA GLY A 100 3.31 10.13 -7.01
C GLY A 100 3.15 10.16 -5.49
N PHE A 101 1.94 10.42 -5.00
CA PHE A 101 1.62 10.42 -3.57
C PHE A 101 1.50 9.02 -2.95
N PHE A 102 1.67 7.95 -3.72
CA PHE A 102 1.56 6.59 -3.24
C PHE A 102 2.89 5.84 -3.24
N SER A 103 3.19 5.17 -2.13
CA SER A 103 4.12 4.04 -2.06
C SER A 103 3.31 2.76 -2.06
N TYR A 104 3.48 1.91 -3.05
CA TYR A 104 2.71 0.67 -3.21
C TYR A 104 3.60 -0.56 -3.14
N VAL A 105 3.25 -1.49 -2.28
CA VAL A 105 3.85 -2.83 -2.21
C VAL A 105 2.77 -3.83 -2.59
N PRO A 106 2.79 -4.38 -3.81
CA PRO A 106 1.81 -5.37 -4.24
C PRO A 106 2.04 -6.73 -3.59
N GLN A 107 1.05 -7.59 -3.68
CA GLN A 107 1.15 -8.99 -3.33
C GLN A 107 2.26 -9.69 -4.13
N GLY A 108 2.98 -10.59 -3.47
CA GLY A 108 4.05 -11.37 -4.09
C GLY A 108 5.41 -10.67 -4.09
N ASN A 109 6.35 -11.27 -4.80
CA ASN A 109 7.72 -10.78 -4.85
C ASN A 109 7.95 -9.85 -6.03
N THR A 110 8.38 -8.62 -5.75
CA THR A 110 8.61 -7.55 -6.72
C THR A 110 10.07 -7.13 -6.84
N LEU A 111 10.99 -7.92 -6.29
CA LEU A 111 12.42 -7.66 -6.42
C LEU A 111 12.88 -8.02 -7.83
N VAL A 112 13.82 -7.22 -8.33
CA VAL A 112 14.50 -7.45 -9.59
C VAL A 112 15.91 -7.98 -9.34
N SER A 113 16.50 -8.64 -10.35
CA SER A 113 17.89 -9.07 -10.31
C SER A 113 18.83 -7.88 -10.11
N GLY A 114 19.83 -8.06 -9.27
CA GLY A 114 20.79 -7.04 -8.88
C GLY A 114 21.16 -7.17 -7.41
N THR A 115 21.63 -6.12 -6.78
CA THR A 115 21.87 -6.11 -5.33
C THR A 115 20.61 -5.64 -4.57
N ILE A 116 20.60 -5.86 -3.26
CA ILE A 116 19.58 -5.26 -2.39
C ILE A 116 19.61 -3.74 -2.52
N ALA A 117 20.80 -3.14 -2.52
CA ALA A 117 20.97 -1.69 -2.71
C ALA A 117 20.43 -1.21 -4.06
N ASP A 118 20.64 -1.97 -5.15
CA ASP A 118 20.08 -1.61 -6.47
C ASP A 118 18.55 -1.59 -6.44
N ASN A 119 17.93 -2.58 -5.81
CA ASN A 119 16.48 -2.62 -5.64
C ASN A 119 15.93 -1.40 -4.87
N LEU A 120 16.68 -0.89 -3.90
CA LEU A 120 16.32 0.30 -3.13
C LEU A 120 16.56 1.58 -3.93
N ARG A 121 17.67 1.66 -4.68
CA ARG A 121 18.00 2.80 -5.54
C ARG A 121 17.05 3.01 -6.72
N MET A 122 16.26 1.99 -7.09
CA MET A 122 15.22 2.15 -8.14
C MET A 122 14.24 3.28 -7.87
N VAL A 123 13.89 3.53 -6.61
CA VAL A 123 12.92 4.59 -6.24
C VAL A 123 13.58 5.89 -5.81
N LYS A 124 14.87 5.85 -5.45
CA LYS A 124 15.69 7.00 -5.06
C LYS A 124 17.13 6.77 -5.52
N PRO A 125 17.50 7.10 -6.77
CA PRO A 125 18.80 6.77 -7.36
C PRO A 125 20.01 7.30 -6.58
N GLN A 126 19.85 8.44 -5.90
CA GLN A 126 20.92 9.10 -5.14
C GLN A 126 20.79 8.89 -3.62
N VAL A 127 20.12 7.81 -3.20
CA VAL A 127 19.98 7.47 -1.78
C VAL A 127 21.35 7.16 -1.17
N SER A 128 21.63 7.73 0.01
CA SER A 128 22.86 7.41 0.75
C SER A 128 22.79 6.02 1.42
N ASP A 129 23.94 5.48 1.81
CA ASP A 129 24.00 4.20 2.49
C ASP A 129 23.33 4.26 3.87
N GLU A 130 23.37 5.42 4.56
CA GLU A 130 22.69 5.66 5.82
C GLU A 130 21.15 5.65 5.65
N GLU A 131 20.65 6.22 4.55
CA GLU A 131 19.22 6.19 4.23
C GLU A 131 18.75 4.77 3.87
N ILE A 132 19.59 4.01 3.16
CA ILE A 132 19.36 2.58 2.89
C ILE A 132 19.25 1.81 4.20
N GLU A 133 20.22 1.99 5.10
CA GLU A 133 20.22 1.35 6.42
C GLU A 133 18.97 1.72 7.22
N ALA A 134 18.60 3.00 7.27
CA ALA A 134 17.42 3.49 7.99
C ALA A 134 16.13 2.85 7.44
N ALA A 135 15.98 2.77 6.12
CA ALA A 135 14.83 2.13 5.50
C ALA A 135 14.76 0.62 5.76
N LEU A 136 15.91 -0.07 5.71
CA LEU A 136 16.01 -1.48 6.06
C LEU A 136 15.69 -1.73 7.54
N LYS A 137 16.10 -0.85 8.46
CA LYS A 137 15.73 -0.90 9.87
C LYS A 137 14.22 -0.71 10.06
N THR A 138 13.62 0.28 9.41
CA THR A 138 12.18 0.53 9.46
C THR A 138 11.38 -0.68 8.97
N ALA A 139 11.84 -1.35 7.93
CA ALA A 139 11.24 -2.58 7.41
C ALA A 139 11.64 -3.87 8.16
N CYS A 140 12.38 -3.77 9.29
CA CYS A 140 12.91 -4.90 10.05
C CYS A 140 13.79 -5.85 9.20
N ALA A 141 14.44 -5.32 8.17
CA ALA A 141 15.28 -6.08 7.24
C ALA A 141 16.79 -5.99 7.59
N TRP A 142 17.21 -4.96 8.32
CA TRP A 142 18.61 -4.66 8.55
C TRP A 142 19.40 -5.81 9.17
N GLU A 143 18.84 -6.50 10.16
CA GLU A 143 19.56 -7.55 10.87
C GLU A 143 19.99 -8.69 9.95
N PHE A 144 19.11 -9.17 9.06
CA PHE A 144 19.48 -10.24 8.16
C PHE A 144 20.36 -9.75 7.01
N VAL A 145 20.11 -8.53 6.49
CA VAL A 145 20.94 -7.94 5.44
C VAL A 145 22.36 -7.72 5.93
N ASN A 146 22.55 -7.18 7.13
CA ASN A 146 23.88 -6.94 7.72
C ASN A 146 24.66 -8.24 8.02
N ARG A 147 23.98 -9.40 8.14
CA ARG A 147 24.62 -10.72 8.29
C ARG A 147 25.03 -11.34 6.96
N MET A 148 24.57 -10.81 5.83
CA MET A 148 24.99 -11.29 4.51
C MET A 148 26.44 -10.87 4.24
N GLU A 149 27.17 -11.68 3.49
CA GLU A 149 28.60 -11.47 3.21
C GLU A 149 28.92 -10.07 2.68
N ASN A 150 28.06 -9.53 1.80
CA ASN A 150 28.22 -8.21 1.19
C ASN A 150 27.16 -7.19 1.69
N GLY A 151 26.46 -7.47 2.79
CA GLY A 151 25.42 -6.60 3.32
C GLY A 151 24.39 -6.20 2.27
N ALA A 152 24.09 -4.92 2.14
CA ALA A 152 23.17 -4.39 1.13
C ALA A 152 23.66 -4.58 -0.32
N ASN A 153 24.93 -4.85 -0.54
CA ASN A 153 25.50 -5.16 -1.86
C ASN A 153 25.40 -6.66 -2.21
N SER A 154 24.77 -7.48 -1.37
CA SER A 154 24.51 -8.88 -1.67
C SER A 154 23.56 -9.01 -2.86
N SER A 155 23.90 -9.93 -3.76
CA SER A 155 23.12 -10.18 -4.98
C SER A 155 21.81 -10.89 -4.66
N VAL A 156 20.77 -10.49 -5.35
CA VAL A 156 19.43 -11.06 -5.34
C VAL A 156 19.09 -11.45 -6.77
N GLY A 157 18.63 -12.68 -6.99
CA GLY A 157 18.17 -13.15 -8.30
C GLY A 157 16.76 -12.62 -8.61
N GLU A 158 16.27 -12.96 -9.82
CA GLU A 158 14.90 -12.63 -10.22
C GLU A 158 13.88 -13.11 -9.17
N HIS A 159 12.89 -12.30 -8.92
CA HIS A 159 11.87 -12.56 -7.89
C HIS A 159 12.46 -12.87 -6.50
N GLY A 160 13.61 -12.25 -6.16
CA GLY A 160 14.22 -12.43 -4.84
C GLY A 160 14.86 -13.79 -4.64
N HIS A 161 15.27 -14.50 -5.71
CA HIS A 161 15.97 -15.77 -5.59
C HIS A 161 17.19 -15.63 -4.67
N GLY A 162 17.33 -16.54 -3.70
CA GLY A 162 18.34 -16.47 -2.63
C GLY A 162 17.83 -15.86 -1.32
N LEU A 163 16.61 -15.31 -1.29
CA LEU A 163 15.94 -14.81 -0.10
C LEU A 163 14.72 -15.65 0.23
N SER A 164 14.33 -15.72 1.51
CA SER A 164 13.01 -16.21 1.87
C SER A 164 11.96 -15.19 1.42
N GLU A 165 10.69 -15.62 1.23
CA GLU A 165 9.60 -14.73 0.85
C GLU A 165 9.43 -13.57 1.84
N GLY A 166 9.49 -13.83 3.14
CA GLY A 166 9.42 -12.79 4.17
C GLY A 166 10.63 -11.83 4.17
N GLN A 167 11.83 -12.28 3.75
CA GLN A 167 12.96 -11.39 3.54
C GLN A 167 12.75 -10.49 2.32
N ALA A 168 12.27 -11.06 1.22
CA ALA A 168 11.95 -10.31 0.00
C ALA A 168 10.84 -9.27 0.23
N GLN A 169 9.78 -9.63 0.96
CA GLN A 169 8.72 -8.69 1.34
C GLN A 169 9.27 -7.51 2.16
N ARG A 170 10.13 -7.77 3.15
CA ARG A 170 10.73 -6.68 3.96
C ARG A 170 11.62 -5.75 3.13
N ILE A 171 12.35 -6.26 2.14
CA ILE A 171 13.12 -5.40 1.22
C ILE A 171 12.17 -4.58 0.34
N ALA A 172 11.08 -5.16 -0.16
CA ALA A 172 10.07 -4.42 -0.92
C ALA A 172 9.40 -3.32 -0.08
N ILE A 173 9.15 -3.58 1.20
CA ILE A 173 8.65 -2.57 2.16
C ILE A 173 9.72 -1.48 2.38
N ALA A 174 11.00 -1.82 2.56
CA ALA A 174 12.08 -0.84 2.68
C ALA A 174 12.16 0.08 1.46
N ARG A 175 11.99 -0.48 0.25
CA ARG A 175 11.90 0.30 -0.99
C ARG A 175 10.71 1.28 -0.97
N ALA A 176 9.55 0.86 -0.47
CA ALA A 176 8.39 1.73 -0.33
C ALA A 176 8.58 2.81 0.74
N VAL A 177 9.30 2.52 1.83
CA VAL A 177 9.70 3.50 2.85
C VAL A 177 10.61 4.57 2.24
N LEU A 178 11.62 4.18 1.46
CA LEU A 178 12.54 5.11 0.78
C LEU A 178 11.86 6.04 -0.22
N ARG A 179 10.80 5.60 -0.88
CA ARG A 179 10.01 6.44 -1.77
C ARG A 179 9.39 7.62 -1.02
N ASP A 180 9.17 7.47 0.28
CA ASP A 180 8.65 8.47 1.23
C ASP A 180 7.38 9.20 0.77
N ALA A 181 6.49 8.50 0.07
CA ALA A 181 5.19 9.04 -0.30
C ALA A 181 4.27 9.16 0.92
N PRO A 182 3.37 10.17 0.97
CA PRO A 182 2.48 10.41 2.11
C PRO A 182 1.47 9.27 2.36
N ILE A 183 1.17 8.48 1.34
CA ILE A 183 0.27 7.32 1.45
C ILE A 183 1.06 6.05 1.15
N MET A 184 0.97 5.07 2.03
CA MET A 184 1.54 3.74 1.84
C MET A 184 0.43 2.71 1.73
N LEU A 185 0.45 1.91 0.67
CA LEU A 185 -0.48 0.83 0.43
C LEU A 185 0.29 -0.50 0.40
N LEU A 186 -0.05 -1.39 1.33
CA LEU A 186 0.53 -2.72 1.49
C LEU A 186 -0.53 -3.77 1.12
N ASP A 187 -0.43 -4.33 -0.08
CA ASP A 187 -1.40 -5.30 -0.60
C ASP A 187 -0.91 -6.72 -0.32
N GLU A 188 -1.40 -7.31 0.77
CA GLU A 188 -0.95 -8.60 1.32
C GLU A 188 0.59 -8.70 1.46
N ALA A 189 1.26 -7.56 1.55
CA ALA A 189 2.71 -7.44 1.50
C ALA A 189 3.42 -7.92 2.78
N THR A 190 2.67 -8.32 3.79
CA THR A 190 3.18 -8.86 5.07
C THR A 190 2.79 -10.32 5.27
N SER A 191 2.18 -10.96 4.28
CA SER A 191 1.61 -12.31 4.38
C SER A 191 2.64 -13.41 4.71
N ALA A 192 3.90 -13.24 4.32
CA ALA A 192 4.98 -14.20 4.60
C ALA A 192 5.77 -13.87 5.89
N LEU A 193 5.39 -12.83 6.64
CA LEU A 193 6.02 -12.47 7.91
C LEU A 193 5.38 -13.24 9.07
N ASP A 194 6.14 -13.52 10.11
CA ASP A 194 5.56 -13.93 11.39
C ASP A 194 4.84 -12.75 12.06
N VAL A 195 3.93 -13.05 12.99
CA VAL A 195 3.08 -12.05 13.66
C VAL A 195 3.88 -10.95 14.37
N ALA A 196 4.99 -11.30 14.99
CA ALA A 196 5.80 -10.33 15.75
C ALA A 196 6.50 -9.37 14.77
N THR A 197 7.09 -9.90 13.70
CA THR A 197 7.77 -9.11 12.66
C THR A 197 6.76 -8.21 11.92
N GLU A 198 5.58 -8.72 11.57
CA GLU A 198 4.53 -7.95 10.91
C GLU A 198 4.11 -6.73 11.74
N ARG A 199 3.82 -6.94 13.03
CA ARG A 199 3.49 -5.85 13.96
C ARG A 199 4.63 -4.85 14.12
N GLN A 200 5.87 -5.35 14.19
CA GLN A 200 7.04 -4.50 14.33
C GLN A 200 7.26 -3.62 13.11
N VAL A 201 7.10 -4.16 11.89
CA VAL A 201 7.21 -3.41 10.64
C VAL A 201 6.19 -2.26 10.62
N LEU A 202 4.92 -2.54 10.86
CA LEU A 202 3.87 -1.51 10.86
C LEU A 202 4.12 -0.43 11.92
N ARG A 203 4.52 -0.82 13.13
CA ARG A 203 4.89 0.13 14.19
C ARG A 203 6.06 1.01 13.77
N SER A 204 7.11 0.41 13.22
CA SER A 204 8.31 1.14 12.79
C SER A 204 8.01 2.15 11.68
N ILE A 205 7.14 1.80 10.73
CA ILE A 205 6.68 2.70 9.68
C ILE A 205 5.97 3.92 10.31
N MET A 206 5.01 3.69 11.21
CA MET A 206 4.24 4.78 11.81
C MET A 206 5.05 5.65 12.77
N LEU A 207 6.04 5.05 13.46
CA LEU A 207 6.97 5.81 14.30
C LEU A 207 7.93 6.68 13.48
N ALA A 208 8.43 6.17 12.36
CA ALA A 208 9.32 6.92 11.46
C ALA A 208 8.55 8.01 10.69
N HIS A 209 7.28 7.77 10.37
CA HIS A 209 6.46 8.65 9.54
C HIS A 209 5.05 8.84 10.14
N PRO A 210 4.91 9.61 11.23
CA PRO A 210 3.66 9.69 12.01
C PRO A 210 2.47 10.29 11.26
N ASN A 211 2.71 11.03 10.18
CA ASN A 211 1.66 11.63 9.33
C ASN A 211 1.35 10.78 8.09
N LYS A 212 1.97 9.61 7.93
CA LYS A 212 1.73 8.73 6.78
C LYS A 212 0.38 8.05 6.93
N THR A 213 -0.39 8.00 5.85
CA THR A 213 -1.62 7.21 5.77
C THR A 213 -1.25 5.81 5.30
N CYS A 214 -1.50 4.80 6.12
CA CYS A 214 -1.15 3.42 5.82
C CYS A 214 -2.41 2.59 5.58
N ILE A 215 -2.55 2.03 4.38
CA ILE A 215 -3.66 1.14 3.99
C ILE A 215 -3.08 -0.27 3.81
N VAL A 216 -3.65 -1.24 4.49
CA VAL A 216 -3.17 -2.63 4.49
C VAL A 216 -4.30 -3.57 4.09
N THR A 217 -4.13 -4.34 3.01
CA THR A 217 -5.02 -5.48 2.78
C THR A 217 -4.45 -6.69 3.51
N THR A 218 -5.26 -7.37 4.30
CA THR A 218 -4.81 -8.50 5.11
C THR A 218 -5.93 -9.49 5.40
N HIS A 219 -5.55 -10.74 5.66
CA HIS A 219 -6.43 -11.77 6.21
C HIS A 219 -6.03 -12.13 7.66
N ARG A 220 -5.09 -11.40 8.25
CA ARG A 220 -4.50 -11.77 9.54
C ARG A 220 -5.09 -10.98 10.70
N PRO A 221 -5.66 -11.64 11.70
CA PRO A 221 -6.16 -11.01 12.93
C PRO A 221 -5.08 -10.20 13.66
N SER A 222 -3.80 -10.61 13.55
CA SER A 222 -2.68 -9.97 14.23
C SER A 222 -2.50 -8.48 13.95
N VAL A 223 -2.91 -8.02 12.76
CA VAL A 223 -2.80 -6.62 12.32
C VAL A 223 -3.99 -5.80 12.80
N LEU A 224 -5.18 -6.41 12.89
CA LEU A 224 -6.44 -5.69 13.12
C LEU A 224 -6.46 -4.91 14.43
N GLY A 225 -5.84 -5.45 15.49
CA GLY A 225 -5.72 -4.78 16.78
C GLY A 225 -4.79 -3.54 16.78
N MET A 226 -4.08 -3.27 15.67
CA MET A 226 -3.24 -2.08 15.49
C MET A 226 -3.88 -1.04 14.58
N CYS A 227 -4.97 -1.41 13.90
CA CYS A 227 -5.62 -0.55 12.93
C CYS A 227 -6.56 0.44 13.61
N SER A 228 -6.54 1.68 13.13
CA SER A 228 -7.47 2.74 13.55
C SER A 228 -8.87 2.44 13.04
N ARG A 229 -8.95 1.83 11.85
CA ARG A 229 -10.19 1.43 11.18
C ARG A 229 -10.02 0.10 10.47
N VAL A 230 -11.11 -0.67 10.38
CA VAL A 230 -11.16 -1.92 9.62
C VAL A 230 -12.37 -1.87 8.70
N TYR A 231 -12.14 -2.06 7.41
CA TYR A 231 -13.16 -2.17 6.39
C TYR A 231 -13.27 -3.60 5.89
N ARG A 232 -14.48 -4.15 5.92
CA ARG A 232 -14.81 -5.43 5.32
C ARG A 232 -15.35 -5.23 3.91
N VAL A 233 -14.72 -5.88 2.94
CA VAL A 233 -15.18 -5.95 1.55
C VAL A 233 -15.85 -7.30 1.34
N HIS A 234 -17.15 -7.29 1.02
CA HIS A 234 -17.93 -8.49 0.80
C HIS A 234 -19.00 -8.25 -0.26
N GLU A 235 -19.04 -9.08 -1.29
CA GLU A 235 -20.01 -9.01 -2.39
C GLU A 235 -20.17 -7.60 -2.99
N GLY A 236 -19.04 -6.91 -3.18
CA GLY A 236 -19.01 -5.57 -3.76
C GLY A 236 -19.38 -4.43 -2.81
N THR A 237 -19.77 -4.71 -1.58
CA THR A 237 -20.01 -3.71 -0.54
C THR A 237 -18.79 -3.53 0.36
N VAL A 238 -18.68 -2.36 0.98
CA VAL A 238 -17.61 -2.06 1.96
C VAL A 238 -18.27 -1.47 3.20
N GLU A 239 -18.01 -2.08 4.33
CA GLU A 239 -18.52 -1.63 5.62
C GLU A 239 -17.39 -1.45 6.64
N GLU A 240 -17.42 -0.39 7.42
CA GLU A 240 -16.53 -0.22 8.56
C GLU A 240 -17.02 -1.08 9.72
N ILE A 241 -16.15 -1.94 10.25
CA ILE A 241 -16.46 -2.86 11.33
C ILE A 241 -15.48 -2.69 12.48
N ASP A 242 -15.89 -3.06 13.69
CA ASP A 242 -14.98 -3.04 14.84
C ASP A 242 -13.95 -4.19 14.77
N ALA A 243 -12.78 -3.97 15.41
CA ALA A 243 -11.67 -4.91 15.36
C ALA A 243 -12.03 -6.31 15.90
N ARG A 244 -12.93 -6.43 16.89
CA ARG A 244 -13.34 -7.73 17.47
C ARG A 244 -14.20 -8.52 16.49
N THR A 245 -15.10 -7.84 15.78
CA THR A 245 -15.90 -8.44 14.71
C THR A 245 -15.00 -8.89 13.56
N ALA A 246 -14.02 -8.06 13.20
CA ALA A 246 -13.05 -8.37 12.17
C ALA A 246 -12.19 -9.61 12.52
N GLU A 247 -11.72 -9.71 13.76
CA GLU A 247 -10.94 -10.87 14.24
C GLU A 247 -11.72 -12.19 14.12
N LYS A 248 -13.01 -12.18 14.45
CA LYS A 248 -13.86 -13.38 14.31
C LYS A 248 -14.03 -13.77 12.84
N LEU A 249 -14.30 -12.80 11.97
CA LEU A 249 -14.50 -13.05 10.54
C LEU A 249 -13.24 -13.56 9.83
N THR A 250 -12.05 -13.12 10.25
CA THR A 250 -10.79 -13.58 9.65
C THR A 250 -10.36 -14.97 10.11
N MET A 251 -10.98 -15.53 11.14
CA MET A 251 -10.80 -16.93 11.53
C MET A 251 -11.60 -17.92 10.66
N ASP A 252 -12.60 -17.42 9.92
CA ASP A 252 -13.49 -18.21 9.06
C ASP A 252 -13.05 -18.21 7.58
N TYR A 253 -11.94 -17.55 7.25
CA TYR A 253 -11.31 -17.52 5.91
C TYR A 253 -9.97 -18.27 5.91
#